data_a1f55b31fc39928705f50779a11943fc
#
_entry.id   a1f55b31fc39928705f50779a11943fc
#
_cell.length_a   1.000
_cell.length_b   1.000
_cell.length_c   1.000
_cell.angle_alpha   90.00
_cell.angle_beta   90.00
_cell.angle_gamma   90.00
#
_symmetry.space_group_name_H-M   'P 1'
#
loop_
_entity.id
_entity.type
_entity.pdbx_description
1 polymer ?
#
loop_
_entity_poly.entity_id
_entity_poly.type
_entity_poly.pdbx_seq_one_letter_code
_entity_poly.pdbx_strand_id
1 'polypeptide(L)'
;MLYPEVFGTLEKLRWNMAKDVPWDRFDLALLTDEQATTIKMNAITEWSALPATEMFLRDNRHDSDFSAFMSVWFYEEQKHALVLMEYLRRFRPDLAPTEEELHQVRFEFDPAPPLDTLMLHFCGEMRLTQWYRRAAQWQTEPVIKHIYGLLSGDEARHGGVYFRYMQQAIERQGDEARAAFAKVGVLMTSSARSNKPLHPTNLHVSAEFFPRDTIQSRLPDPDWLEHWLDKQIQFDSSWEAKVVNTILIKLSNLFGQPFEGIKDLNRYRKQFTQPAATAS
;
A
#
# COMPACT_ATOMS: atom_id res chain seq x y z
N MET A 1 10.62 -5.51 22.19
CA MET A 1 10.89 -5.65 20.74
C MET A 1 9.78 -6.50 20.12
N LEU A 2 9.23 -6.02 19.03
CA LEU A 2 8.16 -6.70 18.28
C LEU A 2 8.71 -7.56 17.14
N TYR A 3 9.82 -7.13 16.53
CA TYR A 3 10.40 -7.75 15.36
C TYR A 3 10.64 -9.27 15.45
N PRO A 4 11.23 -9.82 16.52
CA PRO A 4 11.51 -11.27 16.57
C PRO A 4 10.26 -12.14 16.49
N GLU A 5 9.15 -11.69 17.08
CA GLU A 5 7.86 -12.38 17.00
C GLU A 5 7.25 -12.27 15.60
N VAL A 6 7.30 -11.07 15.03
CA VAL A 6 6.85 -10.80 13.66
C VAL A 6 7.63 -11.65 12.67
N PHE A 7 8.97 -11.65 12.76
CA PHE A 7 9.82 -12.47 11.91
C PHE A 7 9.43 -13.95 11.96
N GLY A 8 9.31 -14.52 13.17
CA GLY A 8 8.95 -15.92 13.32
C GLY A 8 7.55 -16.27 12.80
N THR A 9 6.62 -15.30 12.78
CA THR A 9 5.29 -15.46 12.21
C THR A 9 5.34 -15.43 10.68
N LEU A 10 6.01 -14.44 10.12
CA LEU A 10 6.14 -14.26 8.67
C LEU A 10 6.90 -15.43 8.03
N GLU A 11 7.96 -15.94 8.68
CA GLU A 11 8.71 -17.10 8.21
C GLU A 11 7.82 -18.34 8.00
N LYS A 12 6.80 -18.52 8.83
CA LYS A 12 5.85 -19.64 8.73
C LYS A 12 4.78 -19.45 7.65
N LEU A 13 4.46 -18.20 7.33
CA LEU A 13 3.36 -17.83 6.41
C LEU A 13 3.84 -17.47 5.01
N ARG A 14 5.14 -17.33 4.83
CA ARG A 14 5.76 -16.88 3.59
C ARG A 14 5.56 -17.89 2.47
N TRP A 15 4.96 -17.45 1.38
CA TRP A 15 4.81 -18.25 0.17
C TRP A 15 6.07 -18.20 -0.71
N ASN A 16 6.23 -19.21 -1.55
CA ASN A 16 7.37 -19.38 -2.45
C ASN A 16 6.91 -19.28 -3.92
N MET A 17 7.54 -18.39 -4.70
CA MET A 17 7.19 -18.14 -6.10
C MET A 17 7.22 -19.41 -6.99
N ALA A 18 8.17 -20.32 -6.75
CA ALA A 18 8.34 -21.50 -7.57
C ALA A 18 7.40 -22.65 -7.18
N LYS A 19 6.96 -22.71 -5.92
CA LYS A 19 6.20 -23.84 -5.37
C LYS A 19 4.71 -23.54 -5.22
N ASP A 20 4.39 -22.30 -4.82
CA ASP A 20 3.03 -21.95 -4.42
C ASP A 20 2.25 -21.22 -5.51
N VAL A 21 2.93 -20.79 -6.59
CA VAL A 21 2.26 -20.24 -7.78
C VAL A 21 2.01 -21.33 -8.80
N PRO A 22 0.76 -21.55 -9.25
CA PRO A 22 0.38 -22.63 -10.17
C PRO A 22 0.68 -22.25 -11.63
N TRP A 23 1.96 -22.08 -11.98
CA TRP A 23 2.43 -21.63 -13.28
C TRP A 23 1.92 -22.48 -14.48
N ASP A 24 1.64 -23.74 -14.24
CA ASP A 24 1.14 -24.70 -15.21
C ASP A 24 -0.35 -24.52 -15.57
N ARG A 25 -1.06 -23.66 -14.81
CA ARG A 25 -2.50 -23.39 -15.03
C ARG A 25 -2.77 -22.17 -15.90
N PHE A 26 -1.73 -21.61 -16.52
CA PHE A 26 -1.90 -20.43 -17.37
C PHE A 26 -2.78 -20.70 -18.57
N ASP A 27 -3.72 -19.79 -18.84
CA ASP A 27 -4.60 -19.82 -20.01
C ASP A 27 -4.65 -18.44 -20.68
N LEU A 28 -3.97 -18.32 -21.83
CA LEU A 28 -3.90 -17.08 -22.60
C LEU A 28 -5.29 -16.59 -23.05
N ALA A 29 -6.25 -17.49 -23.29
CA ALA A 29 -7.58 -17.10 -23.72
C ALA A 29 -8.38 -16.33 -22.65
N LEU A 30 -7.93 -16.42 -21.40
CA LEU A 30 -8.54 -15.74 -20.25
C LEU A 30 -7.84 -14.45 -19.86
N LEU A 31 -6.78 -14.03 -20.59
CA LEU A 31 -6.01 -12.82 -20.28
C LEU A 31 -6.24 -11.75 -21.36
N THR A 32 -6.88 -10.64 -21.01
CA THR A 32 -7.01 -9.50 -21.94
C THR A 32 -5.77 -8.61 -21.92
N ASP A 33 -5.59 -7.77 -22.96
CA ASP A 33 -4.47 -6.83 -23.02
C ASP A 33 -4.54 -5.79 -21.90
N GLU A 34 -5.74 -5.34 -21.53
CA GLU A 34 -5.93 -4.43 -20.40
C GLU A 34 -5.51 -5.08 -19.08
N GLN A 35 -5.89 -6.36 -18.88
CA GLN A 35 -5.47 -7.10 -17.70
C GLN A 35 -3.95 -7.28 -17.64
N ALA A 36 -3.33 -7.63 -18.76
CA ALA A 36 -1.88 -7.78 -18.85
C ALA A 36 -1.14 -6.45 -18.61
N THR A 37 -1.67 -5.36 -19.15
CA THR A 37 -1.11 -4.01 -18.91
C THR A 37 -1.18 -3.61 -17.44
N THR A 38 -2.27 -3.97 -16.75
CA THR A 38 -2.36 -3.76 -15.29
C THR A 38 -1.25 -4.48 -14.56
N ILE A 39 -0.97 -5.71 -14.93
CA ILE A 39 0.08 -6.50 -14.29
C ILE A 39 1.42 -5.80 -14.44
N LYS A 40 1.74 -5.26 -15.64
CA LYS A 40 2.94 -4.46 -15.85
C LYS A 40 3.00 -3.25 -14.92
N MET A 41 1.90 -2.52 -14.85
CA MET A 41 1.81 -1.34 -13.98
C MET A 41 2.04 -1.71 -12.53
N ASN A 42 1.40 -2.77 -12.05
CA ASN A 42 1.60 -3.23 -10.68
C ASN A 42 3.04 -3.67 -10.42
N ALA A 43 3.68 -4.37 -11.38
CA ALA A 43 5.08 -4.78 -11.24
C ALA A 43 6.02 -3.58 -11.07
N ILE A 44 5.81 -2.51 -11.85
CA ILE A 44 6.57 -1.26 -11.73
C ILE A 44 6.24 -0.56 -10.40
N THR A 45 5.00 -0.60 -10.01
CA THR A 45 4.46 -0.10 -8.75
C THR A 45 5.16 -0.73 -7.56
N GLU A 46 5.12 -2.03 -7.44
CA GLU A 46 5.76 -2.79 -6.36
C GLU A 46 7.29 -2.56 -6.31
N TRP A 47 7.90 -2.25 -7.45
CA TRP A 47 9.32 -1.89 -7.49
C TRP A 47 9.67 -0.64 -6.69
N SER A 48 8.70 0.22 -6.41
CA SER A 48 8.86 1.41 -5.57
C SER A 48 9.05 1.11 -4.08
N ALA A 49 8.94 -0.13 -3.67
CA ALA A 49 9.29 -0.55 -2.31
C ALA A 49 10.74 -0.17 -1.94
N LEU A 50 11.64 -0.06 -2.92
CA LEU A 50 13.02 0.37 -2.67
C LEU A 50 13.10 1.81 -2.13
N PRO A 51 12.64 2.86 -2.86
CA PRO A 51 12.66 4.23 -2.32
C PRO A 51 11.78 4.38 -1.06
N ALA A 52 10.71 3.60 -0.94
CA ALA A 52 9.90 3.57 0.27
C ALA A 52 10.71 3.03 1.47
N THR A 53 11.48 1.97 1.28
CA THR A 53 12.36 1.41 2.34
C THR A 53 13.43 2.42 2.76
N GLU A 54 14.06 3.12 1.80
CA GLU A 54 15.04 4.18 2.09
C GLU A 54 14.44 5.27 2.97
N MET A 55 13.23 5.72 2.66
CA MET A 55 12.48 6.68 3.46
C MET A 55 12.19 6.16 4.87
N PHE A 56 11.69 4.93 5.01
CA PHE A 56 11.39 4.34 6.31
C PHE A 56 12.62 4.22 7.21
N LEU A 57 13.71 3.71 6.66
CA LEU A 57 14.96 3.56 7.39
C LEU A 57 15.54 4.91 7.81
N ARG A 58 15.44 5.92 6.95
CA ARG A 58 15.86 7.29 7.27
C ARG A 58 15.02 7.88 8.41
N ASP A 59 13.70 7.82 8.29
CA ASP A 59 12.79 8.48 9.24
C ASP A 59 12.74 7.75 10.59
N ASN A 60 12.97 6.44 10.60
CA ASN A 60 12.89 5.59 11.80
C ASN A 60 14.24 5.04 12.27
N ARG A 61 15.36 5.60 11.83
CA ARG A 61 16.72 5.08 12.13
C ARG A 61 17.06 4.93 13.62
N HIS A 62 16.32 5.59 14.50
CA HIS A 62 16.49 5.49 15.96
C HIS A 62 15.66 4.37 16.59
N ASP A 63 14.75 3.75 15.84
CA ASP A 63 13.99 2.56 16.26
C ASP A 63 14.56 1.32 15.56
N SER A 64 15.48 0.63 16.26
CA SER A 64 16.13 -0.57 15.74
C SER A 64 15.16 -1.74 15.54
N ASP A 65 14.09 -1.80 16.32
CA ASP A 65 13.07 -2.83 16.22
C ASP A 65 12.25 -2.67 14.94
N PHE A 66 11.77 -1.46 14.69
CA PHE A 66 11.07 -1.12 13.45
C PHE A 66 11.99 -1.22 12.22
N SER A 67 13.22 -0.71 12.31
CA SER A 67 14.21 -0.81 11.22
C SER A 67 14.53 -2.27 10.86
N ALA A 68 14.59 -3.17 11.83
CA ALA A 68 14.76 -4.59 11.57
C ALA A 68 13.54 -5.22 10.88
N PHE A 69 12.32 -4.79 11.22
CA PHE A 69 11.12 -5.22 10.51
C PHE A 69 11.15 -4.81 9.02
N MET A 70 11.70 -3.66 8.68
CA MET A 70 11.83 -3.21 7.30
C MET A 70 12.61 -4.19 6.41
N SER A 71 13.53 -4.99 6.96
CA SER A 71 14.25 -6.00 6.18
C SER A 71 13.31 -7.12 5.68
N VAL A 72 12.31 -7.49 6.46
CA VAL A 72 11.30 -8.50 6.08
C VAL A 72 10.26 -7.89 5.17
N TRP A 73 9.76 -6.71 5.51
CA TRP A 73 8.80 -5.98 4.69
C TRP A 73 9.37 -5.77 3.28
N PHE A 74 10.56 -5.22 3.15
CA PHE A 74 11.20 -4.99 1.85
C PHE A 74 11.41 -6.30 1.05
N TYR A 75 11.78 -7.40 1.71
CA TYR A 75 11.89 -8.70 1.04
C TYR A 75 10.55 -9.16 0.45
N GLU A 76 9.46 -8.99 1.18
CA GLU A 76 8.13 -9.40 0.72
C GLU A 76 7.62 -8.49 -0.40
N GLU A 77 7.80 -7.17 -0.29
CA GLU A 77 7.48 -6.21 -1.36
C GLU A 77 8.27 -6.46 -2.65
N GLN A 78 9.57 -6.72 -2.55
CA GLN A 78 10.36 -7.09 -3.72
C GLN A 78 9.86 -8.38 -4.37
N LYS A 79 9.38 -9.32 -3.58
CA LYS A 79 8.78 -10.55 -4.10
C LYS A 79 7.48 -10.28 -4.87
N HIS A 80 6.70 -9.27 -4.46
CA HIS A 80 5.51 -8.81 -5.19
C HIS A 80 5.89 -8.34 -6.60
N ALA A 81 6.86 -7.43 -6.70
CA ALA A 81 7.37 -6.99 -8.00
C ALA A 81 7.90 -8.16 -8.85
N LEU A 82 8.73 -9.02 -8.25
CA LEU A 82 9.39 -10.12 -8.94
C LEU A 82 8.41 -11.17 -9.48
N VAL A 83 7.35 -11.52 -8.74
CA VAL A 83 6.37 -12.50 -9.21
C VAL A 83 5.54 -11.97 -10.36
N LEU A 84 5.20 -10.67 -10.34
CA LEU A 84 4.48 -10.02 -11.44
C LEU A 84 5.36 -9.91 -12.69
N MET A 85 6.62 -9.54 -12.53
CA MET A 85 7.60 -9.54 -13.63
C MET A 85 7.83 -10.93 -14.21
N GLU A 86 7.95 -11.96 -13.36
CA GLU A 86 8.10 -13.34 -13.80
C GLU A 86 6.87 -13.83 -14.56
N TYR A 87 5.66 -13.46 -14.11
CA TYR A 87 4.42 -13.73 -14.85
C TYR A 87 4.47 -13.13 -16.27
N LEU A 88 4.85 -11.86 -16.38
CA LEU A 88 4.95 -11.19 -17.67
C LEU A 88 6.04 -11.80 -18.54
N ARG A 89 7.22 -12.09 -18.01
CA ARG A 89 8.32 -12.73 -18.79
C ARG A 89 7.90 -14.07 -19.37
N ARG A 90 7.11 -14.85 -18.65
CA ARG A 90 6.63 -16.16 -19.12
C ARG A 90 5.54 -16.06 -20.17
N PHE A 91 4.60 -15.17 -19.97
CA PHE A 91 3.33 -15.23 -20.68
C PHE A 91 3.04 -14.01 -21.56
N ARG A 92 3.62 -12.85 -21.24
CA ARG A 92 3.50 -11.60 -21.99
C ARG A 92 4.85 -10.86 -22.01
N PRO A 93 5.87 -11.46 -22.64
CA PRO A 93 7.22 -10.88 -22.68
C PRO A 93 7.27 -9.49 -23.35
N ASP A 94 6.31 -9.19 -24.21
CA ASP A 94 6.10 -7.87 -24.83
C ASP A 94 5.76 -6.77 -23.83
N LEU A 95 5.23 -7.12 -22.65
CA LEU A 95 4.87 -6.22 -21.56
C LEU A 95 5.80 -6.30 -20.34
N ALA A 96 6.82 -7.16 -20.37
CA ALA A 96 7.77 -7.24 -19.25
C ALA A 96 8.45 -5.88 -19.05
N PRO A 97 8.53 -5.35 -17.80
CA PRO A 97 9.24 -4.11 -17.52
C PRO A 97 10.70 -4.19 -17.96
N THR A 98 11.20 -3.12 -18.56
CA THR A 98 12.61 -2.97 -18.94
C THR A 98 13.42 -2.47 -17.74
N GLU A 99 14.75 -2.64 -17.79
CA GLU A 99 15.64 -2.07 -16.76
C GLU A 99 15.51 -0.54 -16.69
N GLU A 100 15.34 0.11 -17.84
CA GLU A 100 15.18 1.56 -17.90
C GLU A 100 13.91 2.01 -17.18
N GLU A 101 12.77 1.34 -17.42
CA GLU A 101 11.51 1.61 -16.71
C GLU A 101 11.67 1.43 -15.19
N LEU A 102 12.39 0.39 -14.76
CA LEU A 102 12.64 0.14 -13.33
C LEU A 102 13.61 1.15 -12.72
N HIS A 103 14.63 1.61 -13.46
CA HIS A 103 15.56 2.64 -13.00
C HIS A 103 14.91 4.00 -12.82
N GLN A 104 13.82 4.29 -13.54
CA GLN A 104 13.06 5.53 -13.39
C GLN A 104 12.22 5.56 -12.11
N VAL A 105 12.00 4.40 -11.47
CA VAL A 105 11.31 4.31 -10.18
C VAL A 105 12.28 4.71 -9.06
N ARG A 106 12.66 5.98 -9.04
CA ARG A 106 13.52 6.60 -8.05
C ARG A 106 12.95 7.96 -7.70
N PHE A 107 12.58 8.14 -6.46
CA PHE A 107 12.08 9.40 -5.95
C PHE A 107 12.50 9.55 -4.50
N GLU A 108 12.69 10.78 -4.09
CA GLU A 108 12.99 11.13 -2.71
C GLU A 108 11.73 11.73 -2.07
N PHE A 109 11.50 11.35 -0.83
CA PHE A 109 10.49 12.00 0.01
C PHE A 109 11.16 12.96 0.97
N ASP A 110 10.49 14.07 1.23
CA ASP A 110 10.88 14.93 2.34
C ASP A 110 10.85 14.15 3.66
N PRO A 111 11.80 14.41 4.58
CA PRO A 111 11.77 13.82 5.91
C PRO A 111 10.44 14.10 6.62
N ALA A 112 9.85 13.06 7.19
CA ALA A 112 8.60 13.17 7.93
C ALA A 112 8.76 12.62 9.36
N PRO A 113 7.93 13.09 10.32
CA PRO A 113 7.91 12.51 11.64
C PRO A 113 7.61 10.99 11.58
N PRO A 114 8.33 10.15 12.34
CA PRO A 114 8.16 8.70 12.31
C PRO A 114 6.71 8.24 12.53
N LEU A 115 5.97 8.90 13.42
CA LEU A 115 4.56 8.58 13.68
C LEU A 115 3.67 8.88 12.47
N ASP A 116 3.93 9.98 11.75
CA ASP A 116 3.19 10.35 10.55
C ASP A 116 3.44 9.30 9.44
N THR A 117 4.70 8.91 9.24
CA THR A 117 5.13 7.89 8.28
C THR A 117 4.49 6.54 8.60
N LEU A 118 4.50 6.12 9.88
CA LEU A 118 3.91 4.86 10.32
C LEU A 118 2.41 4.79 10.01
N MET A 119 1.67 5.85 10.32
CA MET A 119 0.23 5.91 10.03
C MET A 119 -0.08 5.98 8.54
N LEU A 120 0.75 6.69 7.77
CA LEU A 120 0.62 6.81 6.33
C LEU A 120 0.72 5.42 5.67
N HIS A 121 1.74 4.64 6.03
CA HIS A 121 1.93 3.29 5.51
C HIS A 121 0.85 2.32 5.96
N PHE A 122 0.45 2.37 7.23
CA PHE A 122 -0.70 1.59 7.67
C PHE A 122 -1.94 1.81 6.78
N CYS A 123 -2.23 3.05 6.43
CA CYS A 123 -3.34 3.36 5.52
C CYS A 123 -3.09 2.83 4.11
N GLY A 124 -1.85 2.86 3.63
CA GLY A 124 -1.42 2.30 2.35
C GLY A 124 -1.70 0.80 2.28
N GLU A 125 -1.21 0.04 3.25
CA GLU A 125 -1.41 -1.42 3.34
C GLU A 125 -2.89 -1.81 3.40
N MET A 126 -3.70 -1.04 4.16
CA MET A 126 -5.14 -1.26 4.21
C MET A 126 -5.80 -1.04 2.83
N ARG A 127 -5.32 -0.05 2.07
CA ARG A 127 -5.79 0.24 0.72
C ARG A 127 -5.34 -0.87 -0.25
N LEU A 128 -4.07 -1.25 -0.24
CA LEU A 128 -3.50 -2.29 -1.11
C LEU A 128 -4.12 -3.65 -0.86
N THR A 129 -4.37 -4.04 0.40
CA THR A 129 -5.13 -5.25 0.74
C THR A 129 -6.46 -5.30 -0.02
N GLN A 130 -7.22 -4.20 -0.01
CA GLN A 130 -8.52 -4.14 -0.69
C GLN A 130 -8.36 -4.08 -2.22
N TRP A 131 -7.31 -3.40 -2.69
CA TRP A 131 -7.02 -3.28 -4.10
C TRP A 131 -6.70 -4.66 -4.71
N TYR A 132 -5.73 -5.40 -4.15
CA TYR A 132 -5.37 -6.74 -4.64
C TYR A 132 -6.49 -7.75 -4.51
N ARG A 133 -7.30 -7.64 -3.45
CA ARG A 133 -8.52 -8.46 -3.33
C ARG A 133 -9.50 -8.19 -4.47
N ARG A 134 -9.69 -6.95 -4.83
CA ARG A 134 -10.57 -6.56 -5.94
C ARG A 134 -9.97 -6.96 -7.29
N ALA A 135 -8.68 -6.72 -7.48
CA ALA A 135 -7.97 -7.13 -8.68
C ALA A 135 -8.04 -8.66 -8.89
N ALA A 136 -7.86 -9.46 -7.83
CA ALA A 136 -8.03 -10.91 -7.89
C ALA A 136 -9.44 -11.34 -8.30
N GLN A 137 -10.48 -10.58 -7.93
CA GLN A 137 -11.87 -10.85 -8.34
C GLN A 137 -12.11 -10.48 -9.81
N TRP A 138 -11.46 -9.41 -10.27
CA TRP A 138 -11.59 -8.93 -11.65
C TRP A 138 -10.79 -9.78 -12.64
N GLN A 139 -9.65 -10.33 -12.25
CA GLN A 139 -8.85 -11.22 -13.09
C GLN A 139 -9.57 -12.54 -13.36
N THR A 140 -9.58 -12.96 -14.62
CA THR A 140 -10.16 -14.24 -15.04
C THR A 140 -9.11 -15.32 -15.23
N GLU A 141 -7.87 -14.96 -15.58
CA GLU A 141 -6.76 -15.87 -15.73
C GLU A 141 -6.31 -16.44 -14.36
N PRO A 142 -6.26 -17.79 -14.21
CA PRO A 142 -6.13 -18.40 -12.88
C PRO A 142 -4.79 -18.14 -12.17
N VAL A 143 -3.68 -18.03 -12.90
CA VAL A 143 -2.35 -17.82 -12.28
C VAL A 143 -2.27 -16.42 -11.68
N ILE A 144 -2.61 -15.38 -12.46
CA ILE A 144 -2.56 -14.02 -11.97
C ILE A 144 -3.61 -13.76 -10.87
N LYS A 145 -4.78 -14.36 -10.99
CA LYS A 145 -5.79 -14.32 -9.93
C LYS A 145 -5.25 -14.89 -8.61
N HIS A 146 -4.53 -16.00 -8.68
CA HIS A 146 -3.89 -16.61 -7.51
C HIS A 146 -2.80 -15.69 -6.94
N ILE A 147 -1.92 -15.15 -7.80
CA ILE A 147 -0.87 -14.21 -7.39
C ILE A 147 -1.47 -13.03 -6.63
N TYR A 148 -2.48 -12.36 -7.19
CA TYR A 148 -3.12 -11.23 -6.49
C TYR A 148 -3.77 -11.62 -5.15
N GLY A 149 -4.24 -12.85 -5.03
CA GLY A 149 -4.70 -13.39 -3.74
C GLY A 149 -3.58 -13.48 -2.71
N LEU A 150 -2.38 -13.91 -3.13
CA LEU A 150 -1.18 -13.98 -2.29
C LEU A 150 -0.74 -12.58 -1.85
N LEU A 151 -0.64 -11.64 -2.80
CA LEU A 151 -0.30 -10.24 -2.53
C LEU A 151 -1.28 -9.63 -1.51
N SER A 152 -2.58 -9.77 -1.74
CA SER A 152 -3.59 -9.28 -0.79
C SER A 152 -3.41 -9.84 0.63
N GLY A 153 -2.95 -11.08 0.74
CA GLY A 153 -2.64 -11.73 2.01
C GLY A 153 -1.41 -11.11 2.71
N ASP A 154 -0.36 -10.81 1.94
CA ASP A 154 0.85 -10.16 2.43
C ASP A 154 0.54 -8.74 2.93
N GLU A 155 -0.16 -7.91 2.14
CA GLU A 155 -0.56 -6.55 2.54
C GLU A 155 -1.40 -6.53 3.82
N ALA A 156 -2.30 -7.51 3.97
CA ALA A 156 -3.09 -7.62 5.19
C ALA A 156 -2.22 -7.94 6.42
N ARG A 157 -1.15 -8.71 6.24
CA ARG A 157 -0.18 -9.01 7.31
C ARG A 157 0.69 -7.79 7.62
N HIS A 158 1.21 -7.10 6.58
CA HIS A 158 1.98 -5.86 6.75
C HIS A 158 1.17 -4.83 7.53
N GLY A 159 -0.07 -4.58 7.12
CA GLY A 159 -0.98 -3.69 7.85
C GLY A 159 -1.23 -4.11 9.29
N GLY A 160 -1.30 -5.42 9.56
CA GLY A 160 -1.39 -5.97 10.92
C GLY A 160 -0.15 -5.67 11.77
N VAL A 161 1.05 -5.74 11.18
CA VAL A 161 2.32 -5.42 11.86
C VAL A 161 2.43 -3.91 12.12
N TYR A 162 2.13 -3.07 11.13
CA TYR A 162 2.08 -1.61 11.33
C TYR A 162 1.11 -1.23 12.44
N PHE A 163 -0.05 -1.86 12.50
CA PHE A 163 -1.02 -1.63 13.57
C PHE A 163 -0.44 -1.94 14.96
N ARG A 164 0.33 -3.02 15.11
CA ARG A 164 1.00 -3.36 16.38
C ARG A 164 2.08 -2.33 16.74
N TYR A 165 2.84 -1.82 15.79
CA TYR A 165 3.79 -0.71 16.05
C TYR A 165 3.06 0.57 16.47
N MET A 166 1.89 0.85 15.87
CA MET A 166 1.04 1.98 16.30
C MET A 166 0.55 1.82 17.74
N GLN A 167 0.15 0.59 18.14
CA GLN A 167 -0.22 0.30 19.53
C GLN A 167 0.95 0.57 20.48
N GLN A 168 2.15 0.07 20.17
CA GLN A 168 3.34 0.33 20.97
C GLN A 168 3.72 1.82 21.02
N ALA A 169 3.53 2.55 19.92
CA ALA A 169 3.77 3.99 19.90
C ALA A 169 2.82 4.72 20.86
N ILE A 170 1.54 4.35 20.90
CA ILE A 170 0.58 4.92 21.87
C ILE A 170 0.96 4.56 23.31
N GLU A 171 1.40 3.33 23.57
CA GLU A 171 1.85 2.94 24.91
C GLU A 171 3.06 3.75 25.39
N ARG A 172 3.98 4.10 24.46
CA ARG A 172 5.22 4.84 24.79
C ARG A 172 5.04 6.36 24.83
N GLN A 173 4.24 6.90 23.92
CA GLN A 173 4.16 8.35 23.64
C GLN A 173 2.77 8.93 23.92
N GLY A 174 1.79 8.12 24.30
CA GLY A 174 0.47 8.58 24.71
C GLY A 174 -0.25 9.45 23.69
N ASP A 175 -0.58 10.65 24.12
CA ASP A 175 -1.37 11.60 23.32
C ASP A 175 -0.62 12.17 22.13
N GLU A 176 0.71 12.21 22.13
CA GLU A 176 1.51 12.61 20.98
C GLU A 176 1.27 11.65 19.79
N ALA A 177 1.36 10.36 20.05
CA ALA A 177 1.09 9.34 19.02
C ALA A 177 -0.37 9.38 18.57
N ARG A 178 -1.32 9.55 19.50
CA ARG A 178 -2.74 9.67 19.16
C ARG A 178 -3.02 10.87 18.26
N ALA A 179 -2.41 12.02 18.57
CA ALA A 179 -2.54 13.24 17.78
C ALA A 179 -1.99 13.06 16.35
N ALA A 180 -0.80 12.49 16.22
CA ALA A 180 -0.17 12.22 14.92
C ALA A 180 -1.01 11.26 14.07
N PHE A 181 -1.43 10.12 14.65
CA PHE A 181 -2.24 9.14 13.93
C PHE A 181 -3.63 9.68 13.56
N ALA A 182 -4.27 10.45 14.42
CA ALA A 182 -5.54 11.10 14.09
C ALA A 182 -5.38 12.14 12.97
N LYS A 183 -4.29 12.92 12.99
CA LYS A 183 -3.97 13.90 11.95
C LYS A 183 -3.84 13.23 10.58
N VAL A 184 -2.98 12.24 10.46
CA VAL A 184 -2.74 11.53 9.20
C VAL A 184 -3.98 10.71 8.79
N GLY A 185 -4.66 10.07 9.74
CA GLY A 185 -5.89 9.34 9.49
C GLY A 185 -7.00 10.19 8.85
N VAL A 186 -7.19 11.43 9.34
CA VAL A 186 -8.13 12.37 8.73
C VAL A 186 -7.72 12.71 7.29
N LEU A 187 -6.43 12.96 7.04
CA LEU A 187 -5.93 13.25 5.69
C LEU A 187 -6.17 12.07 4.74
N MET A 188 -5.82 10.85 5.16
CA MET A 188 -5.92 9.65 4.32
C MET A 188 -7.35 9.17 4.08
N THR A 189 -8.29 9.49 4.96
CA THR A 189 -9.72 9.15 4.82
C THR A 189 -10.55 10.27 4.19
N SER A 190 -9.97 11.45 3.98
CA SER A 190 -10.66 12.59 3.36
C SER A 190 -10.94 12.31 1.89
N SER A 191 -12.10 12.77 1.40
CA SER A 191 -12.48 12.69 -0.02
C SER A 191 -11.76 13.72 -0.91
N ALA A 192 -11.10 14.71 -0.33
CA ALA A 192 -10.37 15.72 -1.07
C ALA A 192 -9.05 15.14 -1.61
N ARG A 193 -9.04 14.66 -2.86
CA ARG A 193 -7.85 14.10 -3.52
C ARG A 193 -6.66 15.07 -3.52
N SER A 194 -6.91 16.38 -3.66
CA SER A 194 -5.87 17.42 -3.74
C SER A 194 -5.02 17.64 -2.48
N ASN A 195 -5.45 17.11 -1.33
CA ASN A 195 -4.79 17.35 -0.05
C ASN A 195 -4.25 16.06 0.61
N LYS A 196 -4.29 14.91 -0.09
CA LYS A 196 -3.72 13.68 0.44
C LYS A 196 -2.20 13.75 0.35
N PRO A 197 -1.47 13.44 1.43
CA PRO A 197 -0.04 13.25 1.33
C PRO A 197 0.24 12.13 0.33
N LEU A 198 1.23 12.34 -0.53
CA LEU A 198 1.67 11.33 -1.48
C LEU A 198 2.26 10.16 -0.69
N HIS A 199 1.50 9.10 -0.57
CA HIS A 199 2.04 7.82 -0.11
C HIS A 199 2.86 7.21 -1.24
N PRO A 200 3.97 6.48 -0.98
CA PRO A 200 4.69 5.77 -2.02
C PRO A 200 3.77 5.00 -2.96
N THR A 201 2.82 4.27 -2.43
CA THR A 201 1.82 3.53 -3.20
C THR A 201 0.82 4.41 -3.97
N ASN A 202 0.61 5.66 -3.60
CA ASN A 202 -0.23 6.60 -4.37
C ASN A 202 0.49 7.20 -5.57
N LEU A 203 1.82 7.16 -5.57
CA LEU A 203 2.63 7.57 -6.73
C LEU A 203 2.39 6.66 -7.92
N HIS A 204 1.98 5.44 -7.69
CA HIS A 204 1.71 4.43 -8.69
C HIS A 204 0.46 4.70 -9.52
N VAL A 205 -0.47 5.40 -8.93
CA VAL A 205 -1.75 5.74 -9.57
C VAL A 205 -1.65 7.11 -10.25
N SER A 206 -0.60 7.90 -9.92
CA SER A 206 -0.40 9.20 -10.54
C SER A 206 0.50 9.05 -11.76
N ALA A 207 -0.08 9.23 -12.94
CA ALA A 207 0.64 9.24 -14.22
C ALA A 207 1.80 10.27 -14.30
N GLU A 208 1.97 11.10 -13.28
CA GLU A 208 3.05 12.08 -13.16
C GLU A 208 4.41 11.46 -12.86
N PHE A 209 4.45 10.25 -12.24
CA PHE A 209 5.70 9.56 -11.89
C PHE A 209 6.19 8.58 -12.95
N PHE A 210 5.29 8.10 -13.79
CA PHE A 210 5.70 7.30 -14.94
C PHE A 210 5.80 8.24 -16.12
N PRO A 211 6.98 8.33 -16.77
CA PRO A 211 7.10 9.09 -18.00
C PRO A 211 5.97 8.66 -18.92
N ARG A 212 5.14 9.61 -19.32
CA ARG A 212 3.97 9.38 -20.16
C ARG A 212 4.31 8.55 -21.41
N ASP A 213 5.57 8.61 -21.83
CA ASP A 213 6.07 7.96 -23.04
C ASP A 213 6.27 6.44 -22.92
N THR A 214 6.48 5.89 -21.72
CA THR A 214 6.82 4.45 -21.57
C THR A 214 5.61 3.55 -21.37
N ILE A 215 4.61 4.00 -20.66
CA ILE A 215 3.37 3.23 -20.41
C ILE A 215 2.25 3.70 -21.34
N GLN A 216 2.11 5.00 -21.54
CA GLN A 216 1.03 5.58 -22.35
C GLN A 216 1.23 5.42 -23.87
N SER A 217 2.47 5.28 -24.37
CA SER A 217 2.70 5.06 -25.81
C SER A 217 2.05 3.79 -26.34
N ARG A 218 1.64 2.88 -25.46
CA ARG A 218 0.94 1.63 -25.81
C ARG A 218 -0.57 1.67 -25.55
N LEU A 219 -1.08 2.79 -25.06
CA LEU A 219 -2.47 2.93 -24.65
C LEU A 219 -3.11 4.13 -25.38
N PRO A 220 -4.29 3.96 -25.94
CA PRO A 220 -4.90 4.93 -26.85
C PRO A 220 -5.42 6.21 -26.17
N ASP A 221 -5.46 6.27 -24.84
CA ASP A 221 -6.05 7.39 -24.08
C ASP A 221 -5.04 7.90 -23.02
N PRO A 222 -4.60 9.17 -23.06
CA PRO A 222 -3.68 9.74 -22.07
C PRO A 222 -4.24 9.76 -20.64
N ASP A 223 -5.56 9.79 -20.48
CA ASP A 223 -6.24 9.75 -19.17
C ASP A 223 -6.71 8.33 -18.82
N TRP A 224 -6.25 7.34 -19.58
CA TRP A 224 -6.71 5.95 -19.49
C TRP A 224 -6.55 5.37 -18.08
N LEU A 225 -5.50 5.74 -17.34
CA LEU A 225 -5.26 5.22 -16.00
C LEU A 225 -6.39 5.59 -15.03
N GLU A 226 -6.82 6.85 -15.05
CA GLU A 226 -7.98 7.29 -14.26
C GLU A 226 -9.26 6.62 -14.73
N HIS A 227 -9.53 6.69 -16.03
CA HIS A 227 -10.72 6.08 -16.62
C HIS A 227 -10.71 4.55 -16.53
N TRP A 228 -9.55 3.95 -16.58
CA TRP A 228 -9.40 2.52 -16.60
C TRP A 228 -9.51 1.89 -15.22
N LEU A 229 -8.88 2.47 -14.18
CA LEU A 229 -9.08 2.07 -12.80
C LEU A 229 -10.56 2.25 -12.38
N ASP A 230 -11.20 3.32 -12.82
CA ASP A 230 -12.61 3.55 -12.54
C ASP A 230 -13.54 2.58 -13.31
N LYS A 231 -13.24 2.25 -14.57
CA LYS A 231 -14.05 1.35 -15.39
C LYS A 231 -13.82 -0.13 -15.12
N GLN A 232 -12.57 -0.55 -15.01
CA GLN A 232 -12.20 -1.97 -15.03
C GLN A 232 -12.21 -2.57 -13.63
N ILE A 233 -11.68 -1.89 -12.65
CA ILE A 233 -11.62 -2.38 -11.26
C ILE A 233 -12.80 -1.84 -10.44
N GLN A 234 -13.62 -0.98 -11.05
CA GLN A 234 -14.74 -0.34 -10.39
C GLN A 234 -14.33 0.28 -9.04
N PHE A 235 -13.31 1.13 -9.07
CA PHE A 235 -12.97 2.01 -7.95
C PHE A 235 -14.04 3.09 -7.83
N ASP A 236 -15.26 2.65 -7.70
CA ASP A 236 -16.40 3.50 -7.45
C ASP A 236 -16.39 4.02 -5.99
N SER A 237 -17.32 4.90 -5.72
CA SER A 237 -17.50 5.44 -4.36
C SER A 237 -17.71 4.35 -3.29
N SER A 238 -18.21 3.17 -3.68
CA SER A 238 -18.43 2.06 -2.75
C SER A 238 -17.11 1.38 -2.32
N TRP A 239 -16.13 1.28 -3.22
CA TRP A 239 -14.81 0.77 -2.89
C TRP A 239 -14.06 1.73 -1.94
N GLU A 240 -14.03 3.01 -2.27
CA GLU A 240 -13.40 4.03 -1.42
C GLU A 240 -14.04 4.05 -0.02
N ALA A 241 -15.37 3.97 0.04
CA ALA A 241 -16.10 3.87 1.31
C ALA A 241 -15.70 2.64 2.13
N LYS A 242 -15.46 1.48 1.48
CA LYS A 242 -14.97 0.28 2.17
C LYS A 242 -13.57 0.46 2.74
N VAL A 243 -12.65 1.07 1.98
CA VAL A 243 -11.30 1.36 2.46
C VAL A 243 -11.35 2.30 3.65
N VAL A 244 -12.07 3.42 3.53
CA VAL A 244 -12.25 4.40 4.62
C VAL A 244 -12.86 3.73 5.85
N ASN A 245 -13.91 2.96 5.69
CA ASN A 245 -14.56 2.26 6.80
C ASN A 245 -13.60 1.26 7.50
N THR A 246 -12.80 0.54 6.72
CA THR A 246 -11.80 -0.39 7.27
C THR A 246 -10.78 0.36 8.14
N ILE A 247 -10.28 1.50 7.68
CA ILE A 247 -9.35 2.35 8.43
C ILE A 247 -10.02 2.88 9.70
N LEU A 248 -11.25 3.38 9.61
CA LEU A 248 -12.00 3.90 10.76
C LEU A 248 -12.24 2.84 11.83
N ILE A 249 -12.60 1.62 11.45
CA ILE A 249 -12.74 0.48 12.38
C ILE A 249 -11.42 0.21 13.10
N LYS A 250 -10.31 0.18 12.37
CA LYS A 250 -8.98 -0.05 12.97
C LYS A 250 -8.59 1.07 13.92
N LEU A 251 -8.82 2.33 13.54
CA LEU A 251 -8.57 3.47 14.42
C LEU A 251 -9.50 3.50 15.63
N SER A 252 -10.76 3.07 15.48
CA SER A 252 -11.67 2.91 16.62
C SER A 252 -11.10 1.94 17.65
N ASN A 253 -10.58 0.80 17.19
CA ASN A 253 -9.93 -0.18 18.06
C ASN A 253 -8.63 0.36 18.68
N LEU A 254 -7.84 1.08 17.90
CA LEU A 254 -6.57 1.66 18.35
C LEU A 254 -6.76 2.72 19.45
N PHE A 255 -7.77 3.56 19.31
CA PHE A 255 -8.02 4.67 20.26
C PHE A 255 -9.01 4.30 21.37
N GLY A 256 -9.64 3.13 21.30
CA GLY A 256 -10.61 2.66 22.30
C GLY A 256 -11.94 3.42 22.28
N GLN A 257 -12.31 4.01 21.13
CA GLN A 257 -13.59 4.69 20.96
C GLN A 257 -14.11 4.56 19.52
N PRO A 258 -15.43 4.48 19.28
CA PRO A 258 -15.99 4.30 17.95
C PRO A 258 -15.87 5.57 17.10
N PHE A 259 -15.58 5.39 15.81
CA PHE A 259 -15.68 6.41 14.75
C PHE A 259 -16.64 5.91 13.69
N GLU A 260 -17.82 6.49 13.62
CA GLU A 260 -18.82 6.17 12.60
C GLU A 260 -18.51 6.83 11.26
N GLY A 261 -17.65 7.86 11.26
CA GLY A 261 -17.22 8.56 10.07
C GLY A 261 -16.04 9.49 10.29
N ILE A 262 -15.57 10.07 9.19
CA ILE A 262 -14.43 11.01 9.18
C ILE A 262 -14.67 12.21 10.11
N LYS A 263 -15.93 12.65 10.25
CA LYS A 263 -16.28 13.76 11.15
C LYS A 263 -15.94 13.47 12.60
N ASP A 264 -16.13 12.22 13.04
CA ASP A 264 -15.84 11.82 14.42
C ASP A 264 -14.33 11.76 14.65
N LEU A 265 -13.59 11.16 13.70
CA LEU A 265 -12.12 11.15 13.73
C LEU A 265 -11.55 12.57 13.73
N ASN A 266 -12.12 13.48 12.93
CA ASN A 266 -11.69 14.88 12.90
C ASN A 266 -12.02 15.62 14.20
N ARG A 267 -13.14 15.30 14.84
CA ARG A 267 -13.50 15.84 16.17
C ARG A 267 -12.49 15.34 17.22
N TYR A 268 -12.14 14.07 17.19
CA TYR A 268 -11.11 13.48 18.05
C TYR A 268 -9.75 14.16 17.84
N ARG A 269 -9.31 14.34 16.59
CA ARG A 269 -8.08 15.07 16.27
C ARG A 269 -8.03 16.47 16.89
N LYS A 270 -9.14 17.20 16.87
CA LYS A 270 -9.22 18.57 17.40
C LYS A 270 -8.97 18.67 18.91
N GLN A 271 -9.15 17.58 19.66
CA GLN A 271 -8.85 17.56 21.10
C GLN A 271 -7.37 17.80 21.40
N PHE A 272 -6.48 17.44 20.47
CA PHE A 272 -5.03 17.61 20.61
C PHE A 272 -4.51 18.93 20.01
N THR A 273 -5.34 19.70 19.32
CA THR A 273 -4.94 20.95 18.66
C THR A 273 -5.41 22.21 19.42
N GLN A 274 -6.23 22.05 20.43
CA GLN A 274 -6.62 23.18 21.28
C GLN A 274 -5.47 23.48 22.27
N PRO A 275 -5.02 24.75 22.38
CA PRO A 275 -4.12 25.12 23.48
C PRO A 275 -4.81 24.75 24.80
N ALA A 276 -4.05 24.16 25.72
CA ALA A 276 -4.55 23.89 27.05
C ALA A 276 -5.19 25.19 27.59
N ALA A 277 -6.49 25.13 27.89
CA ALA A 277 -7.15 26.27 28.50
C ALA A 277 -6.33 26.62 29.73
N THR A 278 -5.72 27.81 29.72
CA THR A 278 -5.00 28.32 30.87
C THR A 278 -5.98 28.31 32.02
N ALA A 279 -5.76 27.38 32.96
CA ALA A 279 -6.49 27.36 34.21
C ALA A 279 -6.18 28.67 34.91
N SER A 280 -7.14 29.57 34.89
CA SER A 280 -7.16 30.82 35.64
C SER A 280 -7.50 30.58 37.09
#